data_7ff404c78851d1e28f8b334da743c1f4
#
_entry.id   7ff404c78851d1e28f8b334da743c1f4
#
_cell.length_a   1.000
_cell.length_b   1.000
_cell.length_c   1.000
_cell.angle_alpha   90.00
_cell.angle_beta   90.00
_cell.angle_gamma   90.00
#
_symmetry.space_group_name_H-M   'P 1'
#
loop_
_entity.id
_entity.type
_entity.pdbx_description
1 polymer ?
#
loop_
_entity_poly.entity_id
_entity_poly.type
_entity_poly.pdbx_seq_one_letter_code
_entity_poly.pdbx_strand_id
1 'polypeptide(L)'
;MSFLEDRKALTREKRLSALSHFHGTLEGLIDETSGTEIKQRVRTYSQIHVDETIYAFDVLSKIEDAAIIVNGAIGCGNIGLTQIDEAFGWYSTNLVERDTILGGEDKLREAVIRAYEEQHPKAVFIIGTPVVAINNDDVNSIILELEDEIGIPIISIYTDGFKSKTPVTGYDIVTHSLLKYLIDKNPEETKPFINVISFSESIEDIAAIVKSLKALDIKYQVLPRFSSIDEIKAASKAKATVVLNPEEGGYLARELEEVYDVPYIVTEAPVGFRGTKAFLLKLAAYLKVEDKASKYVDEVEAELTRSISKHLLDGKKIFIDASLSRIPAYARLFTNLGGEVVGFGAPFVDLENRNQLSKLRFLSKGITAVIGNGQYFEKANAIAKGEVDIYVSEFQGSSFASDEGATVVSTRNKSIYGFDGVYVLYDSFVKAIRLSGKLQGADKGNYKISWKSKSGNWYVKQEVS
;
A
#
# COMPACT_ATOMS: atom_id res chain seq x y z
N MET A 1 19.06 5.75 -27.68
CA MET A 1 17.72 5.54 -27.10
C MET A 1 17.91 5.22 -25.65
N SER A 2 17.12 5.84 -24.77
CA SER A 2 17.17 5.50 -23.34
C SER A 2 16.65 4.08 -23.15
N PHE A 3 17.25 3.31 -22.26
CA PHE A 3 16.83 1.95 -21.89
C PHE A 3 15.33 1.88 -21.52
N LEU A 4 14.77 2.96 -20.96
CA LEU A 4 13.37 3.06 -20.57
C LEU A 4 12.42 3.35 -21.73
N GLU A 5 12.89 3.87 -22.88
CA GLU A 5 12.02 4.16 -24.03
C GLU A 5 11.46 2.94 -24.68
N ASP A 6 12.23 1.84 -24.71
CA ASP A 6 11.83 0.56 -25.33
C ASP A 6 11.32 -0.47 -24.31
N ARG A 7 11.40 -0.17 -22.99
CA ARG A 7 11.04 -1.11 -21.93
C ARG A 7 9.58 -0.96 -21.53
N LYS A 8 8.81 -2.03 -21.71
CA LYS A 8 7.51 -2.13 -21.06
C LYS A 8 7.69 -2.24 -19.56
N ALA A 9 6.73 -1.70 -18.78
CA ALA A 9 6.73 -1.86 -17.32
C ALA A 9 6.51 -3.32 -16.92
N LEU A 10 7.57 -4.14 -16.95
CA LEU A 10 7.52 -5.59 -16.73
C LEU A 10 6.83 -5.98 -15.42
N THR A 11 6.95 -5.14 -14.40
CA THR A 11 6.27 -5.35 -13.11
C THR A 11 4.76 -5.27 -13.26
N ARG A 12 4.24 -4.36 -14.10
CA ARG A 12 2.80 -4.32 -14.42
C ARG A 12 2.31 -5.64 -15.02
N GLU A 13 3.07 -6.23 -15.93
CA GLU A 13 2.73 -7.53 -16.53
C GLU A 13 2.69 -8.66 -15.49
N LYS A 14 3.61 -8.67 -14.53
CA LYS A 14 3.59 -9.63 -13.42
C LYS A 14 2.37 -9.45 -12.53
N ARG A 15 1.92 -8.21 -12.30
CA ARG A 15 0.70 -7.92 -11.54
C ARG A 15 -0.58 -8.24 -12.30
N LEU A 16 -0.56 -8.31 -13.62
CA LEU A 16 -1.70 -8.80 -14.41
C LEU A 16 -1.97 -10.29 -14.16
N SER A 17 -0.97 -11.06 -13.75
CA SER A 17 -1.11 -12.44 -13.30
C SER A 17 -1.37 -12.48 -11.81
N ALA A 18 -2.60 -12.14 -11.40
CA ALA A 18 -3.00 -11.99 -10.00
C ALA A 18 -4.23 -12.80 -9.67
N LEU A 19 -4.25 -13.35 -8.45
CA LEU A 19 -5.41 -13.94 -7.80
C LEU A 19 -6.09 -12.86 -6.95
N SER A 20 -7.27 -12.42 -7.37
CA SER A 20 -8.07 -11.42 -6.64
C SER A 20 -9.25 -12.07 -5.90
N HIS A 21 -9.33 -13.39 -5.91
CA HIS A 21 -10.30 -14.14 -5.13
C HIS A 21 -9.80 -15.55 -4.79
N PHE A 22 -9.80 -15.84 -3.48
CA PHE A 22 -9.56 -17.17 -2.94
C PHE A 22 -10.17 -17.27 -1.53
N HIS A 23 -10.71 -18.44 -1.22
CA HIS A 23 -11.07 -18.83 0.13
C HIS A 23 -10.64 -20.27 0.37
N GLY A 24 -9.80 -20.49 1.35
CA GLY A 24 -9.21 -21.80 1.65
C GLY A 24 -8.19 -21.73 2.77
N THR A 25 -7.19 -22.60 2.70
CA THR A 25 -6.06 -22.61 3.65
C THR A 25 -4.82 -21.94 3.06
N LEU A 26 -3.86 -21.57 3.93
CA LEU A 26 -2.56 -21.04 3.50
C LEU A 26 -1.86 -22.01 2.53
N GLU A 27 -1.86 -23.31 2.81
CA GLU A 27 -1.25 -24.33 1.96
C GLU A 27 -1.91 -24.37 0.57
N GLY A 28 -3.25 -24.37 0.53
CA GLY A 28 -4.00 -24.32 -0.72
C GLY A 28 -3.73 -23.04 -1.52
N LEU A 29 -3.56 -21.90 -0.84
CA LEU A 29 -3.20 -20.63 -1.49
C LEU A 29 -1.78 -20.67 -2.06
N ILE A 30 -0.82 -21.24 -1.34
CA ILE A 30 0.57 -21.43 -1.82
C ILE A 30 0.57 -22.30 -3.08
N ASP A 31 -0.17 -23.43 -3.07
CA ASP A 31 -0.26 -24.34 -4.21
C ASP A 31 -0.92 -23.64 -5.42
N GLU A 32 -2.01 -22.90 -5.22
CA GLU A 32 -2.72 -22.16 -6.28
C GLU A 32 -1.83 -21.09 -6.96
N THR A 33 -0.91 -20.50 -6.19
CA THR A 33 -0.04 -19.40 -6.67
C THR A 33 1.37 -19.84 -7.03
N SER A 34 1.69 -21.14 -7.01
CA SER A 34 3.04 -21.67 -7.21
C SER A 34 3.50 -21.65 -8.67
N GLY A 35 2.58 -21.61 -9.64
CA GLY A 35 2.87 -21.66 -11.08
C GLY A 35 3.61 -20.43 -11.63
N THR A 36 4.01 -20.50 -12.89
CA THR A 36 4.57 -19.35 -13.66
C THR A 36 3.50 -18.29 -13.93
N GLU A 37 2.24 -18.71 -14.00
CA GLU A 37 1.07 -17.84 -14.10
C GLU A 37 0.09 -18.18 -12.99
N ILE A 38 -0.53 -17.15 -12.42
CA ILE A 38 -1.61 -17.29 -11.45
C ILE A 38 -2.93 -17.27 -12.21
N LYS A 39 -3.66 -18.39 -12.18
CA LYS A 39 -4.96 -18.53 -12.86
C LYS A 39 -6.02 -17.76 -12.07
N GLN A 40 -6.59 -16.74 -12.68
CA GLN A 40 -7.70 -16.01 -12.10
C GLN A 40 -8.98 -16.84 -12.24
N ARG A 41 -9.74 -16.94 -11.14
CA ARG A 41 -11.08 -17.53 -11.14
C ARG A 41 -12.12 -16.44 -11.44
N VAL A 42 -13.06 -16.74 -12.33
CA VAL A 42 -14.22 -15.85 -12.58
C VAL A 42 -15.16 -15.91 -11.39
N ARG A 43 -15.64 -14.76 -10.93
CA ARG A 43 -16.62 -14.64 -9.85
C ARG A 43 -17.92 -14.04 -10.32
N THR A 44 -19.00 -14.49 -9.67
CA THR A 44 -20.33 -13.92 -9.84
C THR A 44 -20.56 -12.63 -9.05
N TYR A 45 -19.75 -12.37 -8.01
CA TYR A 45 -19.81 -11.14 -7.23
C TYR A 45 -18.50 -10.39 -7.40
N SER A 46 -18.58 -9.23 -8.05
CA SER A 46 -17.52 -8.22 -8.08
C SER A 46 -17.87 -7.16 -7.06
N GLN A 47 -17.00 -6.91 -6.11
CA GLN A 47 -17.13 -5.74 -5.26
C GLN A 47 -16.40 -4.57 -5.90
N ILE A 48 -16.85 -3.34 -5.65
CA ILE A 48 -16.24 -2.14 -6.18
C ILE A 48 -14.79 -2.07 -5.67
N HIS A 49 -13.86 -2.08 -6.60
CA HIS A 49 -12.46 -1.85 -6.32
C HIS A 49 -12.13 -0.38 -6.52
N VAL A 50 -11.25 0.12 -5.68
CA VAL A 50 -10.48 1.32 -5.98
C VAL A 50 -9.58 0.99 -7.17
N ASP A 51 -9.62 1.76 -8.22
CA ASP A 51 -8.84 1.51 -9.43
C ASP A 51 -7.41 2.09 -9.34
N GLU A 52 -6.60 1.82 -10.35
CA GLU A 52 -5.20 2.28 -10.42
C GLU A 52 -5.08 3.81 -10.48
N THR A 53 -6.10 4.51 -11.01
CA THR A 53 -6.16 5.97 -11.07
C THR A 53 -6.09 6.59 -9.68
N ILE A 54 -6.80 5.99 -8.71
CA ILE A 54 -6.83 6.47 -7.32
C ILE A 54 -5.49 6.26 -6.62
N TYR A 55 -4.82 5.12 -6.86
CA TYR A 55 -3.49 4.87 -6.31
C TYR A 55 -2.43 5.79 -6.91
N ALA A 56 -2.51 6.08 -8.21
CA ALA A 56 -1.66 7.07 -8.85
C ALA A 56 -1.90 8.47 -8.26
N PHE A 57 -3.16 8.85 -8.09
CA PHE A 57 -3.53 10.14 -7.51
C PHE A 57 -3.05 10.25 -6.04
N ASP A 58 -3.21 9.20 -5.22
CA ASP A 58 -2.78 9.21 -3.82
C ASP A 58 -1.30 9.54 -3.68
N VAL A 59 -0.42 8.85 -4.41
CA VAL A 59 1.01 9.09 -4.29
C VAL A 59 1.43 10.44 -4.85
N LEU A 60 0.89 10.84 -6.01
CA LEU A 60 1.24 12.11 -6.65
C LEU A 60 0.76 13.31 -5.83
N SER A 61 -0.41 13.21 -5.18
CA SER A 61 -0.96 14.27 -4.33
C SER A 61 -0.11 14.59 -3.09
N LYS A 62 0.91 13.80 -2.82
CA LYS A 62 1.84 13.99 -1.70
C LYS A 62 3.24 14.45 -2.14
N ILE A 63 3.43 14.80 -3.41
CA ILE A 63 4.66 15.45 -3.90
C ILE A 63 4.51 16.95 -3.66
N GLU A 64 5.46 17.56 -2.93
CA GLU A 64 5.29 18.90 -2.33
C GLU A 64 5.15 20.04 -3.34
N ASP A 65 5.92 19.99 -4.42
CA ASP A 65 6.04 21.06 -5.42
C ASP A 65 5.55 20.66 -6.81
N ALA A 66 4.55 19.75 -6.86
CA ALA A 66 3.89 19.28 -8.06
C ALA A 66 2.42 19.71 -8.11
N ALA A 67 1.90 19.96 -9.31
CA ALA A 67 0.47 20.08 -9.55
C ALA A 67 -0.08 18.83 -10.24
N ILE A 68 -1.34 18.48 -9.95
CA ILE A 68 -2.00 17.30 -10.49
C ILE A 68 -3.22 17.71 -11.28
N ILE A 69 -3.32 17.23 -12.51
CA ILE A 69 -4.48 17.39 -13.36
C ILE A 69 -5.18 16.04 -13.50
N VAL A 70 -6.39 15.92 -13.02
CA VAL A 70 -7.26 14.77 -13.32
C VAL A 70 -7.96 15.05 -14.66
N ASN A 71 -7.48 14.37 -15.71
CA ASN A 71 -8.05 14.51 -17.05
C ASN A 71 -9.26 13.59 -17.20
N GLY A 72 -10.44 14.18 -17.13
CA GLY A 72 -11.70 13.45 -17.18
C GLY A 72 -12.89 14.23 -16.61
N ALA A 73 -14.00 13.54 -16.42
CA ALA A 73 -15.16 14.10 -15.76
C ALA A 73 -14.88 14.33 -14.27
N ILE A 74 -15.47 15.39 -13.70
CA ILE A 74 -15.25 15.75 -12.27
C ILE A 74 -15.65 14.64 -11.31
N GLY A 75 -16.62 13.81 -11.66
CA GLY A 75 -17.04 12.67 -10.85
C GLY A 75 -15.95 11.61 -10.68
N CYS A 76 -15.11 11.41 -11.71
CA CYS A 76 -13.98 10.48 -11.64
C CYS A 76 -12.89 10.96 -10.67
N GLY A 77 -12.62 12.27 -10.62
CA GLY A 77 -11.71 12.87 -9.65
C GLY A 77 -12.25 12.81 -8.22
N ASN A 78 -13.52 13.10 -8.02
CA ASN A 78 -14.14 13.12 -6.69
C ASN A 78 -14.17 11.76 -6.00
N ILE A 79 -14.27 10.65 -6.73
CA ILE A 79 -14.21 9.31 -6.13
C ILE A 79 -12.85 9.11 -5.43
N GLY A 80 -11.77 9.55 -6.04
CA GLY A 80 -10.44 9.53 -5.43
C GLY A 80 -10.37 10.32 -4.14
N LEU A 81 -10.90 11.53 -4.13
CA LEU A 81 -10.87 12.45 -3.00
C LEU A 81 -11.55 11.91 -1.74
N THR A 82 -12.62 11.13 -1.89
CA THR A 82 -13.32 10.55 -0.72
C THR A 82 -12.51 9.45 -0.02
N GLN A 83 -11.43 8.98 -0.63
CA GLN A 83 -10.60 7.88 -0.13
C GLN A 83 -9.19 8.34 0.29
N ILE A 84 -8.82 9.57 -0.03
CA ILE A 84 -7.51 10.15 0.25
C ILE A 84 -7.64 11.16 1.38
N ASP A 85 -6.86 10.94 2.45
CA ASP A 85 -6.86 11.78 3.66
C ASP A 85 -6.09 13.06 3.38
N GLU A 86 -6.21 13.97 2.70
CA GLU A 86 -5.46 15.18 2.35
C GLU A 86 -4.88 15.15 0.92
N ALA A 87 -5.58 15.78 0.00
CA ALA A 87 -5.07 16.05 -1.34
C ALA A 87 -4.67 17.54 -1.44
N PHE A 88 -3.43 17.78 -1.85
CA PHE A 88 -2.95 19.14 -2.12
C PHE A 88 -3.04 19.42 -3.62
N GLY A 89 -3.50 20.61 -3.97
CA GLY A 89 -3.28 21.24 -5.27
C GLY A 89 -3.64 20.40 -6.50
N TRP A 90 -4.85 19.90 -6.61
CA TRP A 90 -5.29 19.20 -7.79
C TRP A 90 -6.33 19.98 -8.59
N TYR A 91 -6.33 19.74 -9.89
CA TYR A 91 -7.24 20.36 -10.86
C TYR A 91 -7.94 19.26 -11.67
N SER A 92 -9.06 19.60 -12.27
CA SER A 92 -9.78 18.70 -13.18
C SER A 92 -10.04 19.42 -14.49
N THR A 93 -9.94 18.71 -15.60
CA THR A 93 -10.40 19.19 -16.91
C THR A 93 -11.91 19.30 -16.96
N ASN A 94 -12.63 18.62 -16.06
CA ASN A 94 -14.09 18.63 -15.98
C ASN A 94 -14.75 18.38 -17.35
N LEU A 95 -14.32 17.31 -18.03
CA LEU A 95 -14.86 16.92 -19.32
C LEU A 95 -16.36 16.61 -19.20
N VAL A 96 -17.11 17.11 -20.15
CA VAL A 96 -18.54 16.81 -20.36
C VAL A 96 -18.74 16.00 -21.63
N GLU A 97 -19.96 15.51 -21.88
CA GLU A 97 -20.28 14.68 -23.04
C GLU A 97 -19.84 15.29 -24.39
N ARG A 98 -19.96 16.60 -24.52
CA ARG A 98 -19.53 17.33 -25.73
C ARG A 98 -18.01 17.19 -25.96
N ASP A 99 -17.21 17.29 -24.88
CA ASP A 99 -15.77 17.24 -24.98
C ASP A 99 -15.29 15.80 -25.29
N THR A 100 -16.05 14.80 -24.83
CA THR A 100 -15.81 13.39 -25.17
C THR A 100 -15.99 13.10 -26.67
N ILE A 101 -16.86 13.88 -27.37
CA ILE A 101 -17.12 13.72 -28.80
C ILE A 101 -16.19 14.56 -29.65
N LEU A 102 -15.90 15.80 -29.22
CA LEU A 102 -15.18 16.80 -30.00
C LEU A 102 -13.71 16.92 -29.67
N GLY A 103 -13.24 16.25 -28.62
CA GLY A 103 -11.90 16.37 -28.04
C GLY A 103 -11.87 17.25 -26.78
N GLY A 104 -11.02 16.89 -25.83
CA GLY A 104 -10.84 17.58 -24.54
C GLY A 104 -9.59 18.45 -24.46
N GLU A 105 -8.91 18.68 -25.60
CA GLU A 105 -7.60 19.33 -25.70
C GLU A 105 -7.60 20.74 -25.10
N ASP A 106 -8.57 21.57 -25.45
CA ASP A 106 -8.68 22.96 -24.97
C ASP A 106 -8.81 23.01 -23.43
N LYS A 107 -9.62 22.10 -22.87
CA LYS A 107 -9.82 22.00 -21.43
C LYS A 107 -8.58 21.49 -20.69
N LEU A 108 -7.83 20.60 -21.31
CA LEU A 108 -6.57 20.14 -20.74
C LEU A 108 -5.54 21.27 -20.71
N ARG A 109 -5.42 22.02 -21.80
CA ARG A 109 -4.56 23.21 -21.89
C ARG A 109 -4.94 24.23 -20.81
N GLU A 110 -6.22 24.59 -20.71
CA GLU A 110 -6.73 25.52 -19.70
C GLU A 110 -6.39 25.06 -18.27
N ALA A 111 -6.61 23.79 -17.97
CA ALA A 111 -6.34 23.23 -16.64
C ALA A 111 -4.85 23.25 -16.27
N VAL A 112 -3.95 22.95 -17.23
CA VAL A 112 -2.50 23.00 -17.02
C VAL A 112 -2.02 24.43 -16.81
N ILE A 113 -2.42 25.36 -17.66
CA ILE A 113 -2.04 26.78 -17.54
C ILE A 113 -2.51 27.34 -16.20
N ARG A 114 -3.76 27.08 -15.84
CA ARG A 114 -4.33 27.50 -14.57
C ARG A 114 -3.55 26.95 -13.37
N ALA A 115 -3.21 25.66 -13.39
CA ALA A 115 -2.44 25.05 -12.33
C ALA A 115 -1.04 25.67 -12.19
N TYR A 116 -0.41 25.99 -13.33
CA TYR A 116 0.88 26.64 -13.36
C TYR A 116 0.83 28.06 -12.79
N GLU A 117 -0.17 28.87 -13.20
CA GLU A 117 -0.34 30.25 -12.73
C GLU A 117 -0.69 30.35 -11.25
N GLU A 118 -1.50 29.42 -10.72
CA GLU A 118 -1.98 29.45 -9.33
C GLU A 118 -0.95 28.86 -8.35
N GLN A 119 -0.18 27.83 -8.72
CA GLN A 119 0.69 27.10 -7.79
C GLN A 119 2.18 27.24 -8.06
N HIS A 120 2.59 27.65 -9.26
CA HIS A 120 3.99 27.71 -9.69
C HIS A 120 4.74 26.40 -9.41
N PRO A 121 4.21 25.22 -9.84
CA PRO A 121 4.81 23.93 -9.55
C PRO A 121 6.11 23.73 -10.31
N LYS A 122 6.96 22.80 -9.87
CA LYS A 122 8.16 22.38 -10.60
C LYS A 122 7.92 21.25 -11.60
N ALA A 123 6.74 20.60 -11.53
CA ALA A 123 6.26 19.64 -12.51
C ALA A 123 4.74 19.55 -12.46
N VAL A 124 4.13 19.18 -13.58
CA VAL A 124 2.68 18.90 -13.67
C VAL A 124 2.48 17.43 -14.03
N PHE A 125 1.62 16.73 -13.30
CA PHE A 125 1.22 15.36 -13.62
C PHE A 125 -0.21 15.34 -14.14
N ILE A 126 -0.42 14.73 -15.31
CA ILE A 126 -1.75 14.57 -15.92
C ILE A 126 -2.16 13.10 -15.74
N ILE A 127 -3.15 12.86 -14.90
CA ILE A 127 -3.70 11.52 -14.68
C ILE A 127 -4.87 11.31 -15.64
N GLY A 128 -4.73 10.35 -16.56
CA GLY A 128 -5.80 9.94 -17.45
C GLY A 128 -6.89 9.13 -16.71
N THR A 129 -8.15 9.46 -16.91
CA THR A 129 -9.26 8.65 -16.39
C THR A 129 -9.69 7.59 -17.42
N PRO A 130 -10.48 6.56 -17.01
CA PRO A 130 -10.99 5.56 -17.94
C PRO A 130 -11.69 6.13 -19.19
N VAL A 131 -12.40 7.25 -19.04
CA VAL A 131 -13.08 7.91 -20.18
C VAL A 131 -12.07 8.40 -21.22
N VAL A 132 -11.02 9.09 -20.79
CA VAL A 132 -9.94 9.59 -21.66
C VAL A 132 -9.19 8.44 -22.33
N ALA A 133 -8.97 7.35 -21.59
CA ALA A 133 -8.33 6.15 -22.14
C ALA A 133 -9.17 5.47 -23.24
N ILE A 134 -10.50 5.52 -23.16
CA ILE A 134 -11.40 5.01 -24.20
C ILE A 134 -11.39 5.91 -25.42
N ASN A 135 -11.42 7.23 -25.23
CA ASN A 135 -11.45 8.21 -26.32
C ASN A 135 -10.13 8.26 -27.07
N ASN A 136 -9.04 7.85 -26.44
CA ASN A 136 -7.69 7.92 -27.00
C ASN A 136 -7.28 9.34 -27.41
N ASP A 137 -7.60 10.34 -26.54
CA ASP A 137 -7.24 11.75 -26.75
C ASP A 137 -5.72 11.91 -26.90
N ASP A 138 -5.26 12.78 -27.79
CA ASP A 138 -3.83 13.04 -28.01
C ASP A 138 -3.23 13.97 -26.96
N VAL A 139 -3.12 13.45 -25.75
CA VAL A 139 -2.54 14.17 -24.61
C VAL A 139 -1.07 14.53 -24.85
N ASN A 140 -0.33 13.69 -25.61
CA ASN A 140 1.11 13.91 -25.82
C ASN A 140 1.42 15.15 -26.66
N SER A 141 0.65 15.41 -27.72
CA SER A 141 0.85 16.59 -28.55
C SER A 141 0.67 17.87 -27.74
N ILE A 142 -0.34 17.90 -26.85
CA ILE A 142 -0.58 19.05 -25.96
C ILE A 142 0.54 19.21 -24.92
N ILE A 143 1.05 18.12 -24.37
CA ILE A 143 2.18 18.16 -23.43
C ILE A 143 3.39 18.81 -24.08
N LEU A 144 3.75 18.39 -25.30
CA LEU A 144 4.91 18.94 -26.01
C LEU A 144 4.81 20.45 -26.24
N GLU A 145 3.62 20.92 -26.66
CA GLU A 145 3.35 22.36 -26.84
C GLU A 145 3.44 23.14 -25.53
N LEU A 146 2.87 22.61 -24.46
CA LEU A 146 2.84 23.26 -23.16
C LEU A 146 4.20 23.25 -22.45
N GLU A 147 5.01 22.18 -22.60
CA GLU A 147 6.38 22.16 -22.05
C GLU A 147 7.25 23.24 -22.68
N ASP A 148 7.13 23.48 -23.98
CA ASP A 148 7.83 24.58 -24.68
C ASP A 148 7.35 25.97 -24.19
N GLU A 149 6.05 26.12 -23.89
CA GLU A 149 5.46 27.38 -23.43
C GLU A 149 5.78 27.70 -21.97
N ILE A 150 5.68 26.69 -21.09
CA ILE A 150 5.74 26.87 -19.63
C ILE A 150 7.15 26.62 -19.08
N GLY A 151 7.95 25.77 -19.73
CA GLY A 151 9.34 25.51 -19.36
C GLY A 151 9.54 24.58 -18.15
N ILE A 152 8.53 23.81 -17.76
CA ILE A 152 8.63 22.79 -16.70
C ILE A 152 8.14 21.42 -17.23
N PRO A 153 8.60 20.30 -16.64
CA PRO A 153 8.12 18.97 -17.03
C PRO A 153 6.60 18.80 -16.85
N ILE A 154 5.94 18.29 -17.90
CA ILE A 154 4.52 17.91 -17.87
C ILE A 154 4.45 16.41 -18.19
N ILE A 155 3.96 15.60 -17.25
CA ILE A 155 4.11 14.16 -17.29
C ILE A 155 2.75 13.50 -17.33
N SER A 156 2.49 12.71 -18.39
CA SER A 156 1.29 11.91 -18.51
C SER A 156 1.40 10.61 -17.69
N ILE A 157 0.36 10.34 -16.92
CA ILE A 157 0.17 9.13 -16.13
C ILE A 157 -1.00 8.34 -16.74
N TYR A 158 -0.68 7.33 -17.52
CA TYR A 158 -1.66 6.56 -18.28
C TYR A 158 -2.32 5.49 -17.41
N THR A 159 -3.36 5.89 -16.68
CA THR A 159 -4.25 4.98 -15.95
C THR A 159 -5.50 4.72 -16.77
N ASP A 160 -5.86 3.47 -17.00
CA ASP A 160 -7.04 3.10 -17.79
C ASP A 160 -8.16 2.42 -16.99
N GLY A 161 -7.85 1.92 -15.79
CA GLY A 161 -8.80 1.26 -14.90
C GLY A 161 -9.37 -0.07 -15.41
N PHE A 162 -9.03 -0.50 -16.63
CA PHE A 162 -9.60 -1.69 -17.26
C PHE A 162 -8.62 -2.86 -17.34
N LYS A 163 -7.34 -2.60 -17.56
CA LYS A 163 -6.33 -3.63 -17.80
C LYS A 163 -5.78 -4.22 -16.52
N SER A 164 -5.83 -3.47 -15.44
CA SER A 164 -5.26 -3.88 -14.16
C SER A 164 -6.23 -4.72 -13.36
N LYS A 165 -5.72 -5.79 -12.75
CA LYS A 165 -6.46 -6.65 -11.81
C LYS A 165 -6.25 -6.23 -10.36
N THR A 166 -5.26 -5.40 -10.12
CA THR A 166 -4.89 -4.91 -8.79
C THR A 166 -4.64 -3.41 -8.84
N PRO A 167 -5.17 -2.62 -7.90
CA PRO A 167 -5.03 -1.16 -7.92
C PRO A 167 -3.59 -0.69 -7.77
N VAL A 168 -2.73 -1.49 -7.13
CA VAL A 168 -1.30 -1.21 -6.91
C VAL A 168 -0.53 -0.95 -8.23
N THR A 169 -1.07 -1.41 -9.37
CA THR A 169 -0.50 -1.04 -10.68
C THR A 169 -0.45 0.47 -10.91
N GLY A 170 -1.28 1.27 -10.23
CA GLY A 170 -1.20 2.72 -10.25
C GLY A 170 0.15 3.24 -9.74
N TYR A 171 0.70 2.63 -8.70
CA TYR A 171 2.05 2.96 -8.21
C TYR A 171 3.14 2.59 -9.21
N ASP A 172 3.01 1.45 -9.89
CA ASP A 172 3.97 1.03 -10.92
C ASP A 172 3.96 1.98 -12.13
N ILE A 173 2.78 2.46 -12.53
CA ILE A 173 2.63 3.43 -13.63
C ILE A 173 3.30 4.75 -13.27
N VAL A 174 3.05 5.27 -12.06
CA VAL A 174 3.72 6.48 -11.56
C VAL A 174 5.23 6.27 -11.53
N THR A 175 5.70 5.18 -10.92
CA THR A 175 7.12 4.82 -10.87
C THR A 175 7.76 4.85 -12.25
N HIS A 176 7.14 4.23 -13.24
CA HIS A 176 7.66 4.20 -14.61
C HIS A 176 7.77 5.61 -15.20
N SER A 177 6.77 6.45 -14.96
CA SER A 177 6.80 7.84 -15.44
C SER A 177 7.88 8.68 -14.73
N LEU A 178 8.07 8.51 -13.42
CA LEU A 178 9.15 9.19 -12.68
C LEU A 178 10.54 8.80 -13.21
N LEU A 179 10.78 7.49 -13.42
CA LEU A 179 12.02 6.95 -13.97
C LEU A 179 12.30 7.48 -15.39
N LYS A 180 11.27 7.56 -16.20
CA LYS A 180 11.41 7.97 -17.60
C LYS A 180 11.65 9.47 -17.77
N TYR A 181 10.96 10.29 -16.99
CA TYR A 181 10.85 11.73 -17.26
C TYR A 181 11.54 12.63 -16.21
N LEU A 182 11.70 12.18 -14.97
CA LEU A 182 12.21 13.02 -13.90
C LEU A 182 13.56 12.61 -13.35
N ILE A 183 13.82 11.32 -13.11
CA ILE A 183 15.06 10.90 -12.46
C ILE A 183 16.25 11.20 -13.35
N ASP A 184 17.29 11.85 -12.78
CA ASP A 184 18.52 12.20 -13.49
C ASP A 184 19.17 10.96 -14.11
N LYS A 185 19.32 10.97 -15.44
CA LYS A 185 19.82 9.82 -16.21
C LYS A 185 21.33 9.63 -16.13
N ASN A 186 22.08 10.69 -15.84
CA ASN A 186 23.54 10.68 -15.77
C ASN A 186 24.00 11.32 -14.45
N PRO A 187 23.93 10.63 -13.32
CA PRO A 187 24.42 11.18 -12.07
C PRO A 187 25.95 11.34 -12.10
N GLU A 188 26.44 12.56 -11.93
CA GLU A 188 27.88 12.83 -11.93
C GLU A 188 28.58 12.27 -10.68
N GLU A 189 27.89 12.20 -9.54
CA GLU A 189 28.43 11.75 -8.26
C GLU A 189 27.39 11.02 -7.41
N THR A 190 27.83 9.97 -6.71
CA THR A 190 27.04 9.35 -5.63
C THR A 190 27.07 10.24 -4.39
N LYS A 191 25.93 10.61 -3.87
CA LYS A 191 25.77 11.42 -2.66
C LYS A 191 25.62 10.56 -1.39
N PRO A 192 26.01 11.05 -0.21
CA PRO A 192 26.03 10.29 1.04
C PRO A 192 24.65 10.16 1.70
N PHE A 193 23.60 9.86 0.94
CA PHE A 193 22.26 9.58 1.47
C PHE A 193 21.71 8.29 0.88
N ILE A 194 20.66 7.76 1.47
CA ILE A 194 19.88 6.63 0.97
C ILE A 194 18.50 7.07 0.53
N ASN A 195 17.91 6.37 -0.43
CA ASN A 195 16.50 6.47 -0.73
C ASN A 195 15.68 5.59 0.23
N VAL A 196 14.64 6.15 0.80
CA VAL A 196 13.59 5.44 1.54
C VAL A 196 12.32 5.53 0.70
N ILE A 197 11.96 4.42 0.06
CA ILE A 197 10.78 4.38 -0.81
C ILE A 197 9.52 4.16 0.04
N SER A 198 8.55 5.08 -0.14
CA SER A 198 7.24 5.07 0.51
C SER A 198 6.16 5.48 -0.47
N PHE A 199 5.09 4.70 -0.58
CA PHE A 199 3.93 4.97 -1.44
C PHE A 199 2.64 5.20 -0.65
N SER A 200 2.36 4.36 0.35
CA SER A 200 1.10 4.41 1.12
C SER A 200 1.28 4.73 2.60
N GLU A 201 2.54 4.81 3.07
CA GLU A 201 2.81 5.07 4.49
C GLU A 201 2.40 6.49 4.89
N SER A 202 1.90 6.62 6.13
CA SER A 202 1.58 7.93 6.72
C SER A 202 2.86 8.70 7.06
N ILE A 203 2.71 10.00 7.28
CA ILE A 203 3.84 10.84 7.72
C ILE A 203 4.40 10.38 9.07
N GLU A 204 3.55 9.83 9.95
CA GLU A 204 3.94 9.28 11.26
C GLU A 204 4.73 7.98 11.10
N ASP A 205 4.34 7.09 10.14
CA ASP A 205 5.10 5.88 9.83
C ASP A 205 6.50 6.23 9.34
N ILE A 206 6.60 7.18 8.42
CA ILE A 206 7.88 7.68 7.91
C ILE A 206 8.70 8.29 9.04
N ALA A 207 8.10 9.12 9.89
CA ALA A 207 8.77 9.75 11.03
C ALA A 207 9.35 8.72 12.01
N ALA A 208 8.65 7.61 12.25
CA ALA A 208 9.14 6.52 13.12
C ALA A 208 10.39 5.83 12.55
N ILE A 209 10.45 5.64 11.23
CA ILE A 209 11.64 5.11 10.56
C ILE A 209 12.78 6.13 10.55
N VAL A 210 12.47 7.36 10.20
CA VAL A 210 13.43 8.47 10.18
C VAL A 210 14.08 8.70 11.55
N LYS A 211 13.34 8.56 12.64
CA LYS A 211 13.88 8.60 14.01
C LYS A 211 15.00 7.58 14.20
N SER A 212 14.82 6.36 13.72
CA SER A 212 15.84 5.30 13.79
C SER A 212 17.03 5.60 12.88
N LEU A 213 16.81 6.12 11.66
CA LEU A 213 17.90 6.49 10.75
C LEU A 213 18.75 7.64 11.33
N LYS A 214 18.10 8.63 11.93
CA LYS A 214 18.80 9.75 12.62
C LYS A 214 19.62 9.27 13.80
N ALA A 215 19.12 8.29 14.60
CA ALA A 215 19.88 7.71 15.71
C ALA A 215 21.16 7.00 15.23
N LEU A 216 21.18 6.54 13.97
CA LEU A 216 22.35 5.90 13.34
C LEU A 216 23.22 6.88 12.51
N ASP A 217 22.89 8.18 12.50
CA ASP A 217 23.53 9.23 11.65
C ASP A 217 23.45 8.90 10.15
N ILE A 218 22.41 8.20 9.70
CA ILE A 218 22.19 7.88 8.30
C ILE A 218 21.45 9.05 7.64
N LYS A 219 22.04 9.63 6.59
CA LYS A 219 21.38 10.61 5.73
C LYS A 219 20.42 9.91 4.79
N TYR A 220 19.25 10.48 4.58
CA TYR A 220 18.18 9.90 3.80
C TYR A 220 17.40 10.96 3.01
N GLN A 221 16.67 10.52 2.00
CA GLN A 221 15.52 11.20 1.41
C GLN A 221 14.37 10.21 1.30
N VAL A 222 13.12 10.70 1.38
CA VAL A 222 11.91 9.87 1.24
C VAL A 222 11.34 10.08 -0.16
N LEU A 223 10.94 9.01 -0.84
CA LEU A 223 10.50 9.05 -2.23
C LEU A 223 9.32 8.09 -2.48
N PRO A 224 8.42 8.39 -3.40
CA PRO A 224 8.13 9.71 -3.98
C PRO A 224 7.23 10.55 -3.06
N ARG A 225 6.61 9.91 -2.05
CA ARG A 225 5.65 10.55 -1.15
C ARG A 225 6.37 11.52 -0.20
N PHE A 226 5.83 12.72 -0.02
CA PHE A 226 6.38 13.80 0.82
C PHE A 226 7.81 14.23 0.38
N SER A 227 8.06 14.23 -0.91
CA SER A 227 9.31 14.73 -1.49
C SER A 227 9.06 15.86 -2.46
N SER A 228 10.11 16.63 -2.73
CA SER A 228 10.15 17.60 -3.81
C SER A 228 10.55 16.94 -5.14
N ILE A 229 10.27 17.63 -6.25
CA ILE A 229 10.73 17.22 -7.58
C ILE A 229 12.25 17.10 -7.65
N ASP A 230 12.99 17.98 -6.96
CA ASP A 230 14.45 17.93 -6.95
C ASP A 230 15.00 16.71 -6.21
N GLU A 231 14.34 16.27 -5.13
CA GLU A 231 14.68 15.02 -4.44
C GLU A 231 14.39 13.81 -5.32
N ILE A 232 13.26 13.80 -6.05
CA ILE A 232 12.95 12.72 -7.00
C ILE A 232 14.02 12.66 -8.09
N LYS A 233 14.42 13.79 -8.68
CA LYS A 233 15.51 13.85 -9.67
C LYS A 233 16.81 13.28 -9.12
N ALA A 234 17.11 13.54 -7.86
CA ALA A 234 18.33 13.08 -7.21
C ALA A 234 18.33 11.59 -6.80
N ALA A 235 17.25 10.84 -7.02
CA ALA A 235 17.13 9.45 -6.60
C ALA A 235 18.25 8.54 -7.15
N SER A 236 18.72 8.79 -8.37
CA SER A 236 19.84 8.07 -8.99
C SER A 236 21.21 8.33 -8.34
N LYS A 237 21.32 9.34 -7.48
CA LYS A 237 22.57 9.74 -6.79
C LYS A 237 22.72 9.11 -5.41
N ALA A 238 21.77 8.33 -4.95
CA ALA A 238 21.80 7.73 -3.62
C ALA A 238 22.83 6.60 -3.52
N LYS A 239 23.34 6.36 -2.30
CA LYS A 239 24.24 5.23 -2.01
C LYS A 239 23.52 3.88 -2.05
N ALA A 240 22.24 3.86 -1.71
CA ALA A 240 21.41 2.66 -1.67
C ALA A 240 19.94 3.05 -1.60
N THR A 241 19.08 2.07 -1.85
CA THR A 241 17.63 2.19 -1.72
C THR A 241 17.11 1.15 -0.74
N VAL A 242 16.21 1.56 0.16
CA VAL A 242 15.37 0.68 0.97
C VAL A 242 13.90 0.99 0.70
N VAL A 243 13.03 0.00 0.91
CA VAL A 243 11.60 0.12 0.65
C VAL A 243 10.83 -0.20 1.93
N LEU A 244 9.89 0.67 2.31
CA LEU A 244 9.06 0.45 3.50
C LEU A 244 8.00 -0.63 3.25
N ASN A 245 7.37 -0.63 2.07
CA ASN A 245 6.47 -1.68 1.63
C ASN A 245 6.95 -2.28 0.30
N PRO A 246 7.61 -3.45 0.31
CA PRO A 246 8.15 -4.07 -0.91
C PRO A 246 7.10 -4.37 -1.99
N GLU A 247 5.84 -4.56 -1.61
CA GLU A 247 4.73 -4.78 -2.54
C GLU A 247 4.44 -3.54 -3.39
N GLU A 248 4.62 -2.35 -2.83
CA GLU A 248 4.30 -1.08 -3.47
C GLU A 248 5.51 -0.43 -4.14
N GLY A 249 6.63 -0.34 -3.42
CA GLY A 249 7.82 0.39 -3.85
C GLY A 249 8.93 -0.46 -4.47
N GLY A 250 8.78 -1.79 -4.50
CA GLY A 250 9.81 -2.70 -4.98
C GLY A 250 10.17 -2.49 -6.46
N TYR A 251 9.23 -2.01 -7.28
CA TYR A 251 9.52 -1.71 -8.69
C TYR A 251 10.50 -0.53 -8.80
N LEU A 252 10.25 0.57 -8.14
CA LEU A 252 11.15 1.73 -8.17
C LEU A 252 12.56 1.36 -7.71
N ALA A 253 12.68 0.58 -6.62
CA ALA A 253 13.97 0.17 -6.10
C ALA A 253 14.77 -0.73 -7.06
N ARG A 254 14.12 -1.69 -7.72
CA ARG A 254 14.76 -2.55 -8.72
C ARG A 254 15.22 -1.77 -9.95
N GLU A 255 14.40 -0.84 -10.45
CA GLU A 255 14.78 -0.04 -11.61
C GLU A 255 15.93 0.93 -11.28
N LEU A 256 15.95 1.49 -10.05
CA LEU A 256 17.09 2.28 -9.60
C LEU A 256 18.39 1.44 -9.56
N GLU A 257 18.31 0.18 -9.16
CA GLU A 257 19.45 -0.73 -9.17
C GLU A 257 19.86 -1.12 -10.62
N GLU A 258 18.90 -1.54 -11.45
CA GLU A 258 19.19 -2.04 -12.79
C GLU A 258 19.61 -0.96 -13.79
N VAL A 259 19.09 0.26 -13.63
CA VAL A 259 19.29 1.35 -14.59
C VAL A 259 20.38 2.33 -14.16
N TYR A 260 20.49 2.56 -12.84
CA TYR A 260 21.34 3.60 -12.27
C TYR A 260 22.40 3.07 -11.30
N ASP A 261 22.52 1.74 -11.16
CA ASP A 261 23.49 1.10 -10.24
C ASP A 261 23.32 1.54 -8.77
N VAL A 262 22.11 1.95 -8.35
CA VAL A 262 21.79 2.29 -6.96
C VAL A 262 21.34 1.02 -6.23
N PRO A 263 22.16 0.42 -5.37
CA PRO A 263 21.89 -0.90 -4.77
C PRO A 263 20.57 -0.95 -4.01
N TYR A 264 19.76 -1.97 -4.28
CA TYR A 264 18.54 -2.24 -3.54
C TYR A 264 18.77 -3.17 -2.36
N ILE A 265 18.66 -2.65 -1.15
CA ILE A 265 18.75 -3.44 0.09
C ILE A 265 17.36 -4.03 0.37
N VAL A 266 17.14 -5.26 -0.08
CA VAL A 266 15.86 -5.96 0.11
C VAL A 266 15.65 -6.26 1.60
N THR A 267 14.64 -5.67 2.20
CA THR A 267 14.26 -5.86 3.60
C THR A 267 12.82 -6.36 3.71
N GLU A 268 12.41 -6.74 4.91
CA GLU A 268 11.00 -6.89 5.25
C GLU A 268 10.42 -5.53 5.63
N ALA A 269 9.09 -5.41 5.59
CA ALA A 269 8.41 -4.22 6.11
C ALA A 269 8.80 -4.01 7.59
N PRO A 270 9.26 -2.80 7.98
CA PRO A 270 9.73 -2.54 9.35
C PRO A 270 8.57 -2.35 10.34
N VAL A 271 7.70 -3.35 10.41
CA VAL A 271 6.55 -3.43 11.33
C VAL A 271 6.89 -4.34 12.50
N GLY A 272 6.57 -3.88 13.71
CA GLY A 272 6.89 -4.59 14.94
C GLY A 272 8.38 -4.59 15.26
N PHE A 273 8.74 -5.08 16.46
CA PHE A 273 10.14 -5.06 16.91
C PHE A 273 11.07 -5.85 15.98
N ARG A 274 10.71 -7.10 15.64
CA ARG A 274 11.56 -7.97 14.81
C ARG A 274 11.73 -7.45 13.39
N GLY A 275 10.65 -6.97 12.76
CA GLY A 275 10.72 -6.41 11.42
C GLY A 275 11.60 -5.16 11.38
N THR A 276 11.42 -4.25 12.33
CA THR A 276 12.24 -3.03 12.45
C THR A 276 13.70 -3.34 12.74
N LYS A 277 13.99 -4.27 13.67
CA LYS A 277 15.35 -4.75 13.97
C LYS A 277 16.02 -5.32 12.72
N ALA A 278 15.35 -6.22 12.00
CA ALA A 278 15.88 -6.84 10.79
C ALA A 278 16.16 -5.79 9.68
N PHE A 279 15.25 -4.84 9.49
CA PHE A 279 15.41 -3.73 8.57
C PHE A 279 16.67 -2.91 8.89
N LEU A 280 16.80 -2.44 10.14
CA LEU A 280 17.91 -1.59 10.56
C LEU A 280 19.25 -2.30 10.53
N LEU A 281 19.34 -3.55 11.02
CA LEU A 281 20.60 -4.28 11.03
C LEU A 281 21.08 -4.61 9.62
N LYS A 282 20.18 -4.95 8.70
CA LYS A 282 20.54 -5.20 7.31
C LYS A 282 21.05 -3.93 6.61
N LEU A 283 20.39 -2.81 6.82
CA LEU A 283 20.82 -1.51 6.31
C LEU A 283 22.16 -1.09 6.92
N ALA A 284 22.32 -1.26 8.23
CA ALA A 284 23.55 -0.92 8.94
C ALA A 284 24.75 -1.74 8.46
N ALA A 285 24.57 -3.03 8.21
CA ALA A 285 25.61 -3.90 7.65
C ALA A 285 26.09 -3.39 6.28
N TYR A 286 25.17 -2.96 5.42
CA TYR A 286 25.54 -2.38 4.14
C TYR A 286 26.30 -1.05 4.29
N LEU A 287 25.85 -0.19 5.20
CA LEU A 287 26.45 1.13 5.44
C LEU A 287 27.66 1.11 6.38
N LYS A 288 28.03 -0.06 6.92
CA LYS A 288 29.15 -0.25 7.86
C LYS A 288 29.00 0.55 9.17
N VAL A 289 27.79 0.51 9.73
CA VAL A 289 27.43 1.14 11.02
C VAL A 289 26.78 0.15 12.00
N GLU A 290 27.17 -1.14 11.93
CA GLU A 290 26.57 -2.26 12.67
C GLU A 290 26.64 -2.06 14.18
N ASP A 291 27.77 -1.57 14.71
CA ASP A 291 27.95 -1.37 16.15
C ASP A 291 26.95 -0.35 16.72
N LYS A 292 26.73 0.75 16.00
CA LYS A 292 25.74 1.76 16.39
C LYS A 292 24.33 1.17 16.34
N ALA A 293 24.01 0.43 15.28
CA ALA A 293 22.70 -0.17 15.11
C ALA A 293 22.41 -1.21 16.18
N SER A 294 23.37 -2.09 16.49
CA SER A 294 23.23 -3.10 17.55
C SER A 294 22.97 -2.45 18.89
N LYS A 295 23.78 -1.45 19.25
CA LYS A 295 23.60 -0.73 20.53
C LYS A 295 22.22 -0.07 20.61
N TYR A 296 21.79 0.65 19.57
CA TYR A 296 20.48 1.29 19.51
C TYR A 296 19.33 0.29 19.65
N VAL A 297 19.42 -0.84 18.94
CA VAL A 297 18.43 -1.92 19.01
C VAL A 297 18.37 -2.53 20.40
N ASP A 298 19.51 -2.81 21.05
CA ASP A 298 19.57 -3.40 22.38
C ASP A 298 18.96 -2.46 23.44
N GLU A 299 19.20 -1.16 23.34
CA GLU A 299 18.60 -0.14 24.21
C GLU A 299 17.06 -0.15 24.08
N VAL A 300 16.55 -0.16 22.84
CA VAL A 300 15.10 -0.20 22.58
C VAL A 300 14.49 -1.54 23.01
N GLU A 301 15.18 -2.68 22.80
CA GLU A 301 14.72 -3.99 23.24
C GLU A 301 14.56 -4.07 24.76
N ALA A 302 15.52 -3.49 25.48
CA ALA A 302 15.46 -3.42 26.96
C ALA A 302 14.30 -2.56 27.45
N GLU A 303 13.99 -1.46 26.76
CA GLU A 303 12.85 -0.60 27.09
C GLU A 303 11.51 -1.30 26.79
N LEU A 304 11.36 -1.88 25.59
CA LEU A 304 10.17 -2.63 25.19
C LEU A 304 9.88 -3.81 26.14
N THR A 305 10.91 -4.55 26.54
CA THR A 305 10.77 -5.70 27.45
C THR A 305 10.21 -5.28 28.82
N ARG A 306 10.51 -4.06 29.26
CA ARG A 306 9.98 -3.52 30.52
C ARG A 306 8.56 -2.97 30.38
N SER A 307 8.20 -2.48 29.22
CA SER A 307 6.96 -1.72 28.98
C SER A 307 5.81 -2.57 28.42
N ILE A 308 6.11 -3.69 27.76
CA ILE A 308 5.13 -4.51 27.01
C ILE A 308 5.04 -5.92 27.61
N SER A 309 3.81 -6.33 27.96
CA SER A 309 3.55 -7.71 28.36
C SER A 309 3.51 -8.64 27.14
N LYS A 310 4.30 -9.70 27.18
CA LYS A 310 4.28 -10.77 26.16
C LYS A 310 3.03 -11.65 26.23
N HIS A 311 2.23 -11.50 27.29
CA HIS A 311 1.03 -12.29 27.57
C HIS A 311 -0.27 -11.48 27.34
N LEU A 312 -0.20 -10.36 26.62
CA LEU A 312 -1.37 -9.49 26.37
C LEU A 312 -2.49 -10.22 25.62
N LEU A 313 -2.11 -11.09 24.70
CA LEU A 313 -3.02 -11.77 23.78
C LEU A 313 -3.15 -13.27 24.08
N ASP A 314 -2.73 -13.75 25.27
CA ASP A 314 -2.83 -15.15 25.64
C ASP A 314 -4.27 -15.67 25.49
N GLY A 315 -4.43 -16.79 24.79
CA GLY A 315 -5.70 -17.42 24.50
C GLY A 315 -6.61 -16.66 23.54
N LYS A 316 -6.11 -15.63 22.83
CA LYS A 316 -6.88 -14.87 21.83
C LYS A 316 -6.62 -15.37 20.43
N LYS A 317 -7.69 -15.70 19.71
CA LYS A 317 -7.69 -16.04 18.28
C LYS A 317 -7.78 -14.78 17.43
N ILE A 318 -6.83 -14.61 16.51
CA ILE A 318 -6.64 -13.37 15.77
C ILE A 318 -6.78 -13.63 14.27
N PHE A 319 -7.55 -12.78 13.58
CA PHE A 319 -7.60 -12.73 12.14
C PHE A 319 -6.98 -11.40 11.66
N ILE A 320 -6.06 -11.46 10.69
CA ILE A 320 -5.32 -10.31 10.16
C ILE A 320 -5.82 -9.98 8.76
N ASP A 321 -6.30 -8.76 8.52
CA ASP A 321 -6.74 -8.27 7.21
C ASP A 321 -5.89 -7.06 6.79
N ALA A 322 -4.88 -7.32 5.97
CA ALA A 322 -3.85 -6.34 5.63
C ALA A 322 -3.26 -6.59 4.24
N SER A 323 -2.42 -5.67 3.74
CA SER A 323 -1.60 -5.95 2.56
C SER A 323 -0.68 -7.15 2.82
N LEU A 324 -0.51 -8.01 1.80
CA LEU A 324 0.18 -9.29 1.98
C LEU A 324 1.62 -9.13 2.49
N SER A 325 2.29 -8.06 2.10
CA SER A 325 3.65 -7.74 2.55
C SER A 325 3.76 -7.48 4.05
N ARG A 326 2.70 -7.00 4.72
CA ARG A 326 2.68 -6.67 6.15
C ARG A 326 2.19 -7.82 7.03
N ILE A 327 1.40 -8.75 6.46
CA ILE A 327 0.83 -9.89 7.22
C ILE A 327 1.88 -10.71 7.97
N PRO A 328 3.06 -11.08 7.40
CA PRO A 328 4.07 -11.82 8.15
C PRO A 328 4.61 -11.08 9.37
N ALA A 329 4.76 -9.76 9.28
CA ALA A 329 5.24 -8.93 10.39
C ALA A 329 4.19 -8.84 11.51
N TYR A 330 2.93 -8.62 11.17
CA TYR A 330 1.81 -8.66 12.11
C TYR A 330 1.68 -10.04 12.80
N ALA A 331 1.70 -11.11 12.00
CA ALA A 331 1.59 -12.45 12.53
C ALA A 331 2.67 -12.77 13.57
N ARG A 332 3.92 -12.39 13.30
CA ARG A 332 5.03 -12.54 14.25
C ARG A 332 4.83 -11.69 15.51
N LEU A 333 4.38 -10.44 15.35
CA LEU A 333 4.13 -9.56 16.49
C LEU A 333 3.04 -10.14 17.39
N PHE A 334 1.91 -10.56 16.83
CA PHE A 334 0.78 -11.06 17.62
C PHE A 334 1.10 -12.39 18.29
N THR A 335 1.81 -13.29 17.60
CA THR A 335 2.30 -14.53 18.21
C THR A 335 3.28 -14.24 19.36
N ASN A 336 4.14 -13.23 19.24
CA ASN A 336 5.04 -12.83 20.33
C ASN A 336 4.31 -12.22 21.54
N LEU A 337 3.10 -11.70 21.36
CA LEU A 337 2.23 -11.21 22.43
C LEU A 337 1.33 -12.30 23.03
N GLY A 338 1.49 -13.57 22.63
CA GLY A 338 0.75 -14.72 23.13
C GLY A 338 -0.50 -15.08 22.33
N GLY A 339 -0.78 -14.37 21.24
CA GLY A 339 -1.96 -14.60 20.41
C GLY A 339 -1.81 -15.75 19.42
N GLU A 340 -2.92 -16.38 19.08
CA GLU A 340 -3.03 -17.40 18.04
C GLU A 340 -3.57 -16.79 16.75
N VAL A 341 -2.76 -16.76 15.68
CA VAL A 341 -3.23 -16.32 14.36
C VAL A 341 -3.93 -17.49 13.67
N VAL A 342 -5.25 -17.40 13.52
CA VAL A 342 -6.10 -18.46 12.94
C VAL A 342 -6.48 -18.21 11.48
N GLY A 343 -6.23 -17.02 10.98
CA GLY A 343 -6.49 -16.68 9.58
C GLY A 343 -5.99 -15.30 9.18
N PHE A 344 -6.02 -15.07 7.89
CA PHE A 344 -5.69 -13.76 7.31
C PHE A 344 -6.49 -13.46 6.05
N GLY A 345 -6.63 -12.17 5.76
CA GLY A 345 -7.15 -11.62 4.52
C GLY A 345 -6.13 -10.73 3.83
N ALA A 346 -6.11 -10.76 2.49
CA ALA A 346 -5.34 -9.83 1.68
C ALA A 346 -6.13 -9.43 0.43
N PRO A 347 -5.90 -8.24 -0.15
CA PRO A 347 -6.65 -7.79 -1.32
C PRO A 347 -6.39 -8.65 -2.55
N PHE A 348 -5.16 -9.11 -2.75
CA PHE A 348 -4.73 -9.91 -3.89
C PHE A 348 -3.43 -10.65 -3.61
N VAL A 349 -3.13 -11.64 -4.46
CA VAL A 349 -1.81 -12.28 -4.56
C VAL A 349 -1.38 -12.27 -6.01
N ASP A 350 -0.21 -11.73 -6.29
CA ASP A 350 0.40 -11.69 -7.62
C ASP A 350 1.81 -12.32 -7.63
N LEU A 351 2.48 -12.28 -8.76
CA LEU A 351 3.83 -12.84 -8.90
C LEU A 351 4.89 -12.06 -8.12
N GLU A 352 4.60 -10.80 -7.74
CA GLU A 352 5.52 -9.95 -6.97
C GLU A 352 5.45 -10.24 -5.47
N ASN A 353 4.22 -10.41 -4.93
CA ASN A 353 4.02 -10.53 -3.49
C ASN A 353 3.83 -11.97 -2.96
N ARG A 354 3.61 -12.96 -3.81
CA ARG A 354 3.35 -14.36 -3.41
C ARG A 354 4.43 -14.99 -2.52
N ASN A 355 5.67 -14.51 -2.60
CA ASN A 355 6.77 -15.00 -1.76
C ASN A 355 6.54 -14.72 -0.26
N GLN A 356 5.69 -13.75 0.07
CA GLN A 356 5.31 -13.45 1.46
C GLN A 356 4.54 -14.61 2.11
N LEU A 357 3.79 -15.40 1.33
CA LEU A 357 3.05 -16.57 1.83
C LEU A 357 3.99 -17.59 2.49
N SER A 358 5.17 -17.81 1.92
CA SER A 358 6.15 -18.73 2.49
C SER A 358 6.64 -18.31 3.88
N LYS A 359 6.63 -17.02 4.17
CA LYS A 359 7.03 -16.45 5.47
C LYS A 359 5.98 -16.69 6.58
N LEU A 360 4.78 -17.15 6.22
CA LEU A 360 3.71 -17.50 7.15
C LEU A 360 3.74 -18.98 7.59
N ARG A 361 4.63 -19.79 7.03
CA ARG A 361 4.72 -21.24 7.34
C ARG A 361 5.06 -21.57 8.80
N PHE A 362 5.44 -20.58 9.61
CA PHE A 362 5.63 -20.76 11.05
C PHE A 362 4.32 -20.84 11.83
N LEU A 363 3.21 -20.41 11.22
CA LEU A 363 1.88 -20.52 11.80
C LEU A 363 1.37 -21.97 11.76
N SER A 364 0.32 -22.25 12.52
CA SER A 364 -0.33 -23.56 12.54
C SER A 364 -0.79 -23.98 11.14
N LYS A 365 -0.80 -25.29 10.85
CA LYS A 365 -1.35 -25.80 9.59
C LYS A 365 -2.85 -25.54 9.52
N GLY A 366 -3.33 -25.30 8.30
CA GLY A 366 -4.76 -25.16 8.03
C GLY A 366 -5.34 -23.79 8.41
N ILE A 367 -4.50 -22.76 8.66
CA ILE A 367 -5.04 -21.41 8.90
C ILE A 367 -5.82 -20.92 7.67
N THR A 368 -6.92 -20.20 7.94
CA THR A 368 -7.80 -19.69 6.89
C THR A 368 -7.13 -18.54 6.12
N ALA A 369 -7.18 -18.60 4.79
CA ALA A 369 -6.75 -17.55 3.89
C ALA A 369 -7.93 -17.06 3.06
N VAL A 370 -8.20 -15.73 3.08
CA VAL A 370 -9.25 -15.09 2.29
C VAL A 370 -8.61 -14.00 1.43
N ILE A 371 -8.58 -14.20 0.12
CA ILE A 371 -8.04 -13.23 -0.82
C ILE A 371 -9.19 -12.54 -1.55
N GLY A 372 -9.15 -11.23 -1.54
CA GLY A 372 -10.10 -10.39 -2.26
C GLY A 372 -10.37 -9.08 -1.53
N ASN A 373 -10.41 -8.00 -2.29
CA ASN A 373 -10.77 -6.69 -1.77
C ASN A 373 -12.27 -6.66 -1.45
N GLY A 374 -12.63 -6.15 -0.27
CA GLY A 374 -14.04 -5.99 0.12
C GLY A 374 -14.85 -7.30 0.23
N GLN A 375 -14.23 -8.45 0.37
CA GLN A 375 -14.90 -9.76 0.49
C GLN A 375 -15.48 -9.93 1.90
N TYR A 376 -16.40 -9.05 2.30
CA TYR A 376 -16.92 -8.99 3.67
C TYR A 376 -17.67 -10.24 4.08
N PHE A 377 -18.37 -10.86 3.15
CA PHE A 377 -19.14 -12.08 3.40
C PHE A 377 -18.21 -13.25 3.74
N GLU A 378 -17.20 -13.50 2.92
CA GLU A 378 -16.24 -14.58 3.14
C GLU A 378 -15.40 -14.35 4.39
N LYS A 379 -15.03 -13.09 4.65
CA LYS A 379 -14.32 -12.72 5.88
C LYS A 379 -15.19 -12.91 7.12
N ALA A 380 -16.46 -12.50 7.08
CA ALA A 380 -17.41 -12.73 8.16
C ALA A 380 -17.56 -14.23 8.47
N ASN A 381 -17.70 -15.06 7.43
CA ASN A 381 -17.78 -16.51 7.57
C ASN A 381 -16.49 -17.11 8.17
N ALA A 382 -15.32 -16.64 7.72
CA ALA A 382 -14.03 -17.06 8.28
C ALA A 382 -13.89 -16.68 9.77
N ILE A 383 -14.35 -15.49 10.15
CA ILE A 383 -14.36 -15.02 11.54
C ILE A 383 -15.26 -15.87 12.41
N ALA A 384 -16.50 -16.15 11.95
CA ALA A 384 -17.46 -16.96 12.69
C ALA A 384 -16.96 -18.40 12.87
N LYS A 385 -16.47 -19.05 11.79
CA LYS A 385 -15.95 -20.42 11.83
C LYS A 385 -14.65 -20.55 12.64
N GLY A 386 -13.79 -19.55 12.58
CA GLY A 386 -12.54 -19.50 13.33
C GLY A 386 -12.71 -19.12 14.80
N GLU A 387 -13.95 -18.78 15.24
CA GLU A 387 -14.21 -18.23 16.57
C GLU A 387 -13.23 -17.11 16.92
N VAL A 388 -13.07 -16.13 16.01
CA VAL A 388 -12.08 -15.07 16.12
C VAL A 388 -12.43 -14.10 17.25
N ASP A 389 -11.51 -13.91 18.19
CA ASP A 389 -11.66 -12.90 19.26
C ASP A 389 -11.35 -11.49 18.78
N ILE A 390 -10.29 -11.36 17.95
CA ILE A 390 -9.76 -10.07 17.52
C ILE A 390 -9.57 -10.06 15.99
N TYR A 391 -10.20 -9.09 15.33
CA TYR A 391 -10.01 -8.82 13.92
C TYR A 391 -9.19 -7.55 13.74
N VAL A 392 -8.01 -7.69 13.16
CA VAL A 392 -7.08 -6.57 12.90
C VAL A 392 -7.19 -6.19 11.43
N SER A 393 -7.46 -4.92 11.13
CA SER A 393 -7.65 -4.47 9.74
C SER A 393 -6.98 -3.13 9.43
N GLU A 394 -6.34 -3.07 8.28
CA GLU A 394 -5.85 -1.84 7.64
C GLU A 394 -6.94 -1.16 6.80
N PHE A 395 -8.03 -1.87 6.51
CA PHE A 395 -9.05 -1.43 5.55
C PHE A 395 -10.29 -0.85 6.24
N GLN A 396 -11.05 -0.07 5.47
CA GLN A 396 -12.38 0.41 5.88
C GLN A 396 -13.41 -0.73 5.88
N GLY A 397 -14.53 -0.51 6.60
CA GLY A 397 -15.69 -1.39 6.50
C GLY A 397 -15.61 -2.65 7.34
N SER A 398 -14.91 -2.62 8.47
CA SER A 398 -14.70 -3.77 9.37
C SER A 398 -15.88 -4.04 10.35
N SER A 399 -17.02 -3.36 10.21
CA SER A 399 -18.19 -3.54 11.08
C SER A 399 -18.74 -4.97 11.09
N PHE A 400 -18.68 -5.68 9.96
CA PHE A 400 -19.09 -7.08 9.84
C PHE A 400 -18.38 -7.99 10.86
N ALA A 401 -17.12 -7.71 11.18
CA ALA A 401 -16.36 -8.50 12.16
C ALA A 401 -16.93 -8.34 13.58
N SER A 402 -17.37 -7.12 13.93
CA SER A 402 -18.06 -6.88 15.20
C SER A 402 -19.42 -7.56 15.26
N ASP A 403 -20.12 -7.65 14.13
CA ASP A 403 -21.41 -8.36 14.04
C ASP A 403 -21.25 -9.86 14.27
N GLU A 404 -20.11 -10.43 13.89
CA GLU A 404 -19.72 -11.82 14.19
C GLU A 404 -19.11 -12.01 15.60
N GLY A 405 -19.03 -10.97 16.39
CA GLY A 405 -18.57 -11.02 17.78
C GLY A 405 -17.09 -10.76 18.01
N ALA A 406 -16.31 -10.54 16.95
CA ALA A 406 -14.90 -10.20 17.08
C ALA A 406 -14.69 -8.74 17.52
N THR A 407 -13.67 -8.49 18.30
CA THR A 407 -13.24 -7.14 18.63
C THR A 407 -12.38 -6.57 17.50
N VAL A 408 -12.83 -5.46 16.91
CA VAL A 408 -12.09 -4.84 15.79
C VAL A 408 -10.97 -3.95 16.31
N VAL A 409 -9.76 -4.18 15.79
CA VAL A 409 -8.60 -3.32 15.94
C VAL A 409 -8.24 -2.77 14.57
N SER A 410 -8.63 -1.51 14.31
CA SER A 410 -8.22 -0.83 13.08
C SER A 410 -6.81 -0.29 13.22
N THR A 411 -5.96 -0.60 12.25
CA THR A 411 -4.61 -0.02 12.10
C THR A 411 -4.57 1.10 11.06
N ARG A 412 -5.70 1.35 10.40
CA ARG A 412 -5.84 2.47 9.48
C ARG A 412 -5.57 3.79 10.21
N ASN A 413 -4.83 4.68 9.58
CA ASN A 413 -4.43 5.98 10.13
C ASN A 413 -3.71 5.89 11.49
N LYS A 414 -2.96 4.80 11.69
CA LYS A 414 -2.09 4.63 12.85
C LYS A 414 -0.68 4.35 12.38
N SER A 415 0.28 4.99 13.01
CA SER A 415 1.68 4.65 12.81
C SER A 415 1.95 3.24 13.33
N ILE A 416 2.30 2.34 12.42
CA ILE A 416 2.59 0.92 12.73
C ILE A 416 4.06 0.55 12.47
N TYR A 417 4.79 1.44 11.85
CA TYR A 417 6.19 1.25 11.48
C TYR A 417 7.15 1.63 12.61
N GLY A 418 8.34 1.11 12.51
CA GLY A 418 9.39 1.39 13.47
C GLY A 418 9.14 0.78 14.85
N PHE A 419 9.96 1.13 15.80
CA PHE A 419 9.80 0.70 17.19
C PHE A 419 8.62 1.39 17.89
N ASP A 420 8.34 2.64 17.52
CA ASP A 420 7.21 3.39 18.08
C ASP A 420 5.86 2.74 17.69
N GLY A 421 5.77 2.15 16.48
CA GLY A 421 4.60 1.40 16.03
C GLY A 421 4.24 0.20 16.92
N VAL A 422 5.22 -0.37 17.61
CA VAL A 422 4.97 -1.47 18.57
C VAL A 422 4.10 -0.99 19.73
N TYR A 423 4.38 0.20 20.27
CA TYR A 423 3.59 0.80 21.35
C TYR A 423 2.19 1.17 20.87
N VAL A 424 2.06 1.73 19.66
CA VAL A 424 0.76 2.09 19.08
C VAL A 424 -0.14 0.87 18.91
N LEU A 425 0.41 -0.23 18.42
CA LEU A 425 -0.31 -1.49 18.28
C LEU A 425 -0.66 -2.09 19.64
N TYR A 426 0.30 -2.14 20.56
CA TYR A 426 0.07 -2.64 21.91
C TYR A 426 -1.06 -1.90 22.63
N ASP A 427 -1.03 -0.57 22.64
CA ASP A 427 -2.08 0.26 23.22
C ASP A 427 -3.44 0.05 22.56
N SER A 428 -3.46 -0.15 21.25
CA SER A 428 -4.67 -0.44 20.50
C SER A 428 -5.31 -1.76 20.96
N PHE A 429 -4.51 -2.79 21.21
CA PHE A 429 -4.99 -4.06 21.76
C PHE A 429 -5.46 -3.94 23.20
N VAL A 430 -4.73 -3.21 24.06
CA VAL A 430 -5.14 -2.96 25.45
C VAL A 430 -6.51 -2.28 25.47
N LYS A 431 -6.71 -1.25 24.64
CA LYS A 431 -7.99 -0.56 24.53
C LYS A 431 -9.11 -1.48 24.01
N ALA A 432 -8.83 -2.25 22.98
CA ALA A 432 -9.79 -3.19 22.39
C ALA A 432 -10.24 -4.27 23.39
N ILE A 433 -9.32 -4.89 24.12
CA ILE A 433 -9.63 -5.88 25.15
C ILE A 433 -10.47 -5.29 26.28
N ARG A 434 -10.13 -4.09 26.74
CA ARG A 434 -10.92 -3.39 27.79
C ARG A 434 -12.33 -3.06 27.34
N LEU A 435 -12.51 -2.65 26.07
CA LEU A 435 -13.82 -2.35 25.49
C LEU A 435 -14.65 -3.61 25.28
N SER A 436 -14.08 -4.72 24.84
CA SER A 436 -14.79 -5.98 24.68
C SER A 436 -15.39 -6.50 25.99
N GLY A 437 -14.66 -6.39 27.09
CA GLY A 437 -15.16 -6.75 28.44
C GLY A 437 -16.36 -5.90 28.89
N LYS A 438 -16.41 -4.62 28.48
CA LYS A 438 -17.55 -3.74 28.81
C LYS A 438 -18.77 -4.00 27.92
N LEU A 439 -18.56 -4.37 26.64
CA LEU A 439 -19.65 -4.63 25.70
C LEU A 439 -20.31 -5.99 25.91
N GLN A 440 -19.64 -6.95 26.52
CA GLN A 440 -20.23 -8.24 26.90
C GLN A 440 -21.30 -8.10 27.99
N GLY A 441 -21.25 -7.03 28.80
CA GLY A 441 -22.27 -6.68 29.80
C GLY A 441 -23.39 -5.75 29.31
N ALA A 442 -23.28 -5.18 28.13
CA ALA A 442 -24.32 -4.35 27.54
C ALA A 442 -25.33 -5.24 26.80
N ASP A 443 -26.61 -5.10 27.15
CA ASP A 443 -27.72 -5.78 26.49
C ASP A 443 -27.68 -5.49 24.98
N LYS A 444 -27.23 -6.48 24.19
CA LYS A 444 -27.26 -6.40 22.74
C LYS A 444 -28.72 -6.51 22.34
N GLY A 445 -29.38 -5.34 22.24
CA GLY A 445 -30.82 -5.24 22.01
C GLY A 445 -31.33 -6.23 20.96
N ASN A 446 -32.52 -6.72 21.18
CA ASN A 446 -33.25 -7.80 20.44
C ASN A 446 -33.19 -7.69 18.88
N TYR A 447 -32.82 -6.55 18.33
CA TYR A 447 -32.70 -6.31 16.89
C TYR A 447 -31.55 -7.13 16.23
N LYS A 448 -30.43 -7.36 16.93
CA LYS A 448 -29.28 -8.08 16.39
C LYS A 448 -29.45 -9.61 16.41
N ILE A 449 -30.25 -10.14 17.31
CA ILE A 449 -30.46 -11.60 17.48
C ILE A 449 -31.21 -12.19 16.27
N SER A 450 -32.21 -11.48 15.72
CA SER A 450 -32.99 -11.96 14.59
C SER A 450 -32.22 -12.03 13.27
N TRP A 451 -31.22 -11.16 13.08
CA TRP A 451 -30.32 -11.16 11.92
C TRP A 451 -29.24 -12.23 12.06
N LYS A 452 -28.66 -12.41 13.24
CA LYS A 452 -27.68 -13.47 13.51
C LYS A 452 -28.24 -14.87 13.28
N SER A 453 -29.45 -15.13 13.72
CA SER A 453 -30.10 -16.43 13.50
C SER A 453 -30.42 -16.69 12.03
N LYS A 454 -30.71 -15.67 11.24
CA LYS A 454 -30.97 -15.79 9.80
C LYS A 454 -29.69 -15.90 8.97
N SER A 455 -28.64 -15.13 9.28
CA SER A 455 -27.36 -15.22 8.60
C SER A 455 -26.64 -16.53 8.90
N GLY A 456 -26.59 -16.99 10.15
CA GLY A 456 -25.99 -18.26 10.51
C GLY A 456 -26.62 -19.45 9.77
N ASN A 457 -27.94 -19.46 9.57
CA ASN A 457 -28.64 -20.49 8.80
C ASN A 457 -28.37 -20.39 7.29
N TRP A 458 -28.06 -19.21 6.78
CA TRP A 458 -27.78 -19.03 5.37
C TRP A 458 -26.37 -19.51 5.00
N TYR A 459 -25.41 -19.31 5.88
CA TYR A 459 -24.01 -19.77 5.71
C TYR A 459 -23.88 -21.29 5.77
N VAL A 460 -24.68 -21.96 6.62
CA VAL A 460 -24.64 -23.44 6.80
C VAL A 460 -25.30 -24.20 5.64
N LYS A 461 -26.25 -23.59 4.93
CA LYS A 461 -26.99 -24.27 3.85
C LYS A 461 -26.24 -24.39 2.52
N GLN A 462 -25.11 -23.71 2.35
CA GLN A 462 -24.28 -23.80 1.12
C GLN A 462 -23.24 -24.94 1.16
N GLU A 463 -23.08 -25.65 2.28
CA GLU A 463 -22.15 -26.78 2.37
C GLU A 463 -22.79 -28.13 1.97
N VAL A 464 -24.04 -28.14 1.53
CA VAL A 464 -24.77 -29.37 1.18
C VAL A 464 -25.37 -29.23 -0.22
N SER A 465 -24.52 -29.16 -1.24
CA SER A 465 -24.87 -29.58 -2.62
C SER A 465 -23.63 -29.71 -3.48
#